data_2f4b8c28b19573a70818628cbe85bee6
#
_entry.id   2f4b8c28b19573a70818628cbe85bee6
#
_cell.length_a   1.000
_cell.length_b   1.000
_cell.length_c   1.000
_cell.angle_alpha   90.00
_cell.angle_beta   90.00
_cell.angle_gamma   90.00
#
_symmetry.space_group_name_H-M   'P 1'
#
loop_
_entity.id
_entity.type
_entity.pdbx_description
1 polymer ?
#
loop_
_entity_poly.entity_id
_entity_poly.type
_entity_poly.pdbx_seq_one_letter_code
_entity_poly.pdbx_strand_id
1 'polypeptide(L)'
;IDVPIDIGGIQRFVTDFEQQTKMDILKKKTANGKKVAIVGSGPAGLQAATTLLQEGYTVDVYEKQEKAGGYLTYGIPEYRLPTEIVRYEIKRIETLVLIFIINNQSEQICHWKMSKKHMMLLFWQ
;
A
#
# COMPACT_ATOMS: atom_id res chain seq x y z
N ILE A 1 -26.05 24.57 15.65
CA ILE A 1 -25.10 24.54 14.51
C ILE A 1 -25.71 23.59 13.50
N ASP A 2 -26.22 24.16 12.41
CA ASP A 2 -27.06 23.39 11.48
C ASP A 2 -26.29 22.86 10.26
N VAL A 3 -24.97 23.00 10.25
CA VAL A 3 -24.11 22.50 9.17
C VAL A 3 -23.17 21.42 9.70
N PRO A 4 -23.23 20.20 9.14
CA PRO A 4 -22.32 19.13 9.49
C PRO A 4 -20.86 19.52 9.22
N ILE A 5 -19.95 19.03 10.05
CA ILE A 5 -18.51 19.18 9.83
C ILE A 5 -18.14 18.36 8.60
N ASP A 6 -17.52 19.00 7.60
CA ASP A 6 -17.00 18.31 6.41
C ASP A 6 -15.68 17.59 6.73
N ILE A 7 -15.79 16.43 7.37
CA ILE A 7 -14.63 15.59 7.74
C ILE A 7 -13.84 15.19 6.49
N GLY A 8 -14.51 14.86 5.38
CA GLY A 8 -13.86 14.46 4.13
C GLY A 8 -13.03 15.59 3.54
N GLY A 9 -13.58 16.83 3.52
CA GLY A 9 -12.85 18.01 3.07
C GLY A 9 -11.63 18.33 3.94
N ILE A 10 -11.75 18.17 5.26
CA ILE A 10 -10.62 18.36 6.18
C ILE A 10 -9.51 17.32 5.92
N GLN A 11 -9.87 16.05 5.78
CA GLN A 11 -8.91 14.98 5.46
C GLN A 11 -8.19 15.28 4.14
N ARG A 12 -8.94 15.64 3.10
CA ARG A 12 -8.38 16.01 1.81
C ARG A 12 -7.42 17.18 1.92
N PHE A 13 -7.81 18.25 2.61
CA PHE A 13 -6.96 19.41 2.81
C PHE A 13 -5.61 19.04 3.45
N VAL A 14 -5.62 18.19 4.47
CA VAL A 14 -4.40 17.75 5.17
C VAL A 14 -3.50 16.94 4.24
N THR A 15 -4.07 16.01 3.46
CA THR A 15 -3.29 15.19 2.52
C THR A 15 -2.76 16.00 1.34
N ASP A 16 -3.54 16.96 0.81
CA ASP A 16 -3.09 17.86 -0.25
C ASP A 16 -1.94 18.76 0.26
N PHE A 17 -2.04 19.24 1.49
CA PHE A 17 -0.97 20.03 2.13
C PHE A 17 0.32 19.22 2.31
N GLU A 18 0.21 17.98 2.79
CA GLU A 18 1.34 17.04 2.92
C GLU A 18 2.04 16.83 1.56
N GLN A 19 1.25 16.59 0.51
CA GLN A 19 1.77 16.39 -0.84
C GLN A 19 2.49 17.64 -1.37
N GLN A 20 1.91 18.82 -1.18
CA GLN A 20 2.51 20.09 -1.62
C GLN A 20 3.79 20.44 -0.89
N THR A 21 3.83 20.19 0.41
CA THR A 21 5.01 20.47 1.26
C THR A 21 6.05 19.36 1.21
N LYS A 22 5.76 18.23 0.56
CA LYS A 22 6.63 17.05 0.49
C LYS A 22 7.08 16.57 1.86
N MET A 23 6.21 16.66 2.86
CA MET A 23 6.49 16.15 4.19
C MET A 23 6.63 14.64 4.16
N ASP A 24 7.74 14.12 4.66
CA ASP A 24 7.94 12.69 4.83
C ASP A 24 7.48 12.25 6.20
N ILE A 25 6.22 11.82 6.29
CA ILE A 25 5.61 11.31 7.52
C ILE A 25 5.74 9.80 7.67
N LEU A 26 6.08 9.08 6.57
CA LEU A 26 6.22 7.63 6.57
C LEU A 26 7.62 7.24 7.04
N LYS A 27 7.84 7.21 8.34
CA LYS A 27 9.14 6.84 8.91
C LYS A 27 9.20 5.34 9.19
N LYS A 28 10.18 4.67 8.60
CA LYS A 28 10.49 3.27 8.88
C LYS A 28 11.28 3.17 10.19
N LYS A 29 10.83 2.31 11.12
CA LYS A 29 11.62 1.95 12.30
C LYS A 29 12.81 1.05 11.92
N THR A 30 13.76 0.92 12.82
CA THR A 30 14.87 -0.04 12.70
C THR A 30 14.31 -1.45 12.48
N ALA A 31 14.92 -2.18 11.55
CA ALA A 31 14.46 -3.52 11.19
C ALA A 31 14.48 -4.46 12.39
N ASN A 32 13.37 -5.16 12.64
CA ASN A 32 13.21 -6.14 13.71
C ASN A 32 13.63 -7.57 13.30
N GLY A 33 14.19 -7.75 12.10
CA GLY A 33 14.62 -9.04 11.55
C GLY A 33 13.48 -9.92 11.03
N LYS A 34 12.24 -9.49 11.12
CA LYS A 34 11.08 -10.25 10.65
C LYS A 34 10.63 -9.77 9.26
N LYS A 35 10.18 -10.72 8.45
CA LYS A 35 9.70 -10.47 7.09
C LYS A 35 8.26 -10.92 6.91
N VAL A 36 7.45 -10.09 6.22
CA VAL A 36 6.04 -10.35 5.93
C VAL A 36 5.81 -10.26 4.43
N ALA A 37 5.03 -11.20 3.89
CA ALA A 37 4.49 -11.11 2.55
C ALA A 37 3.02 -10.75 2.60
N ILE A 38 2.63 -9.77 1.80
CA ILE A 38 1.24 -9.34 1.62
C ILE A 38 0.81 -9.72 0.20
N VAL A 39 -0.35 -10.34 0.08
CA VAL A 39 -0.94 -10.70 -1.21
C VAL A 39 -2.06 -9.71 -1.52
N GLY A 40 -1.85 -8.93 -2.57
CA GLY A 40 -2.72 -7.85 -3.03
C GLY A 40 -2.23 -6.47 -2.61
N SER A 41 -2.13 -5.57 -3.57
CA SER A 41 -1.75 -4.16 -3.39
C SER A 41 -2.95 -3.21 -3.42
N GLY A 42 -4.13 -3.68 -3.04
CA GLY A 42 -5.29 -2.83 -2.84
C GLY A 42 -5.11 -1.93 -1.60
N PRO A 43 -6.07 -1.04 -1.30
CA PRO A 43 -5.95 -0.09 -0.18
C PRO A 43 -5.56 -0.73 1.14
N ALA A 44 -6.19 -1.86 1.46
CA ALA A 44 -5.93 -2.59 2.69
C ALA A 44 -4.51 -3.21 2.73
N GLY A 45 -4.05 -3.79 1.61
CA GLY A 45 -2.69 -4.35 1.52
C GLY A 45 -1.62 -3.27 1.63
N LEU A 46 -1.82 -2.13 0.98
CA LEU A 46 -0.91 -0.99 1.06
C LEU A 46 -0.88 -0.38 2.48
N GLN A 47 -2.04 -0.26 3.14
CA GLN A 47 -2.11 0.20 4.52
C GLN A 47 -1.42 -0.76 5.49
N ALA A 48 -1.65 -2.07 5.33
CA ALA A 48 -0.96 -3.09 6.12
C ALA A 48 0.56 -3.03 5.93
N ALA A 49 1.02 -2.87 4.68
CA ALA A 49 2.43 -2.71 4.37
C ALA A 49 3.04 -1.50 5.09
N THR A 50 2.37 -0.35 5.00
CA THR A 50 2.81 0.89 5.66
C THR A 50 2.91 0.72 7.18
N THR A 51 1.88 0.15 7.81
CA THR A 51 1.85 -0.09 9.25
C THR A 51 2.98 -1.03 9.70
N LEU A 52 3.18 -2.13 8.98
CA LEU A 52 4.24 -3.09 9.31
C LEU A 52 5.64 -2.49 9.15
N LEU A 53 5.85 -1.67 8.13
CA LEU A 53 7.11 -0.95 7.95
C LEU A 53 7.41 0.01 9.11
N GLN A 54 6.39 0.74 9.55
CA GLN A 54 6.49 1.62 10.71
C GLN A 54 6.81 0.84 12.00
N GLU A 55 6.45 -0.46 12.05
CA GLU A 55 6.81 -1.36 13.15
C GLU A 55 8.13 -2.14 12.92
N GLY A 56 8.88 -1.78 11.88
CA GLY A 56 10.23 -2.33 11.62
C GLY A 56 10.26 -3.68 10.91
N TYR A 57 9.13 -4.13 10.37
CA TYR A 57 9.13 -5.34 9.53
C TYR A 57 9.69 -5.05 8.14
N THR A 58 10.28 -6.05 7.52
CA THR A 58 10.52 -6.04 6.08
C THR A 58 9.27 -6.57 5.39
N VAL A 59 8.76 -5.86 4.39
CA VAL A 59 7.50 -6.21 3.74
C VAL A 59 7.69 -6.37 2.24
N ASP A 60 7.22 -7.49 1.70
CA ASP A 60 7.09 -7.72 0.27
C ASP A 60 5.59 -7.75 -0.08
N VAL A 61 5.17 -7.03 -1.11
CA VAL A 61 3.79 -7.02 -1.60
C VAL A 61 3.73 -7.70 -2.96
N TYR A 62 2.79 -8.63 -3.12
CA TYR A 62 2.58 -9.37 -4.37
C TYR A 62 1.26 -8.97 -5.01
N GLU A 63 1.31 -8.47 -6.25
CA GLU A 63 0.15 -7.99 -6.98
C GLU A 63 -0.03 -8.79 -8.28
N LYS A 64 -1.28 -9.24 -8.54
CA LYS A 64 -1.62 -10.00 -9.74
C LYS A 64 -1.89 -9.13 -10.97
N GLN A 65 -2.28 -7.88 -10.76
CA GLN A 65 -2.55 -6.93 -11.83
C GLN A 65 -1.26 -6.21 -12.25
N GLU A 66 -1.27 -5.63 -13.44
CA GLU A 66 -0.12 -4.88 -13.98
C GLU A 66 0.25 -3.65 -13.16
N LYS A 67 -0.71 -3.09 -12.43
CA LYS A 67 -0.52 -1.89 -11.61
C LYS A 67 -1.03 -2.14 -10.20
N ALA A 68 -0.30 -1.62 -9.22
CA ALA A 68 -0.72 -1.60 -7.84
C ALA A 68 -1.92 -0.64 -7.62
N GLY A 69 -2.58 -0.77 -6.47
CA GLY A 69 -3.68 0.08 -6.05
C GLY A 69 -5.06 -0.60 -6.02
N GLY A 70 -5.20 -1.76 -6.66
CA GLY A 70 -6.45 -2.52 -6.66
C GLY A 70 -7.63 -1.67 -7.15
N TYR A 71 -8.72 -1.60 -6.34
CA TYR A 71 -9.92 -0.85 -6.70
C TYR A 71 -9.68 0.65 -6.90
N LEU A 72 -8.70 1.24 -6.24
CA LEU A 72 -8.33 2.65 -6.45
C LEU A 72 -7.84 2.91 -7.88
N THR A 73 -7.15 1.93 -8.47
CA THR A 73 -6.59 2.04 -9.82
C THR A 73 -7.55 1.57 -10.92
N TYR A 74 -8.35 0.54 -10.63
CA TYR A 74 -9.16 -0.14 -11.66
C TYR A 74 -10.66 0.06 -11.51
N GLY A 75 -11.16 0.51 -10.35
CA GLY A 75 -12.59 0.58 -10.05
C GLY A 75 -13.15 1.98 -9.86
N ILE A 76 -12.35 2.94 -9.41
CA ILE A 76 -12.83 4.30 -9.18
C ILE A 76 -12.59 5.15 -10.44
N PRO A 77 -13.65 5.78 -11.01
CA PRO A 77 -13.49 6.66 -12.17
C PRO A 77 -12.56 7.85 -11.90
N GLU A 78 -11.78 8.25 -12.91
CA GLU A 78 -10.75 9.28 -12.79
C GLU A 78 -11.31 10.67 -12.37
N TYR A 79 -12.55 10.98 -12.74
CA TYR A 79 -13.20 12.24 -12.32
C TYR A 79 -13.50 12.29 -10.81
N ARG A 80 -13.52 11.14 -10.12
CA ARG A 80 -13.70 11.06 -8.66
C ARG A 80 -12.36 10.91 -7.92
N LEU A 81 -11.45 10.16 -8.49
CA LEU A 81 -10.11 9.95 -7.94
C LEU A 81 -9.10 10.03 -9.09
N PRO A 82 -8.43 11.17 -9.27
CA PRO A 82 -7.42 11.32 -10.32
C PRO A 82 -6.31 10.27 -10.19
N THR A 83 -5.98 9.64 -11.31
CA THR A 83 -4.95 8.59 -11.37
C THR A 83 -3.59 9.06 -10.83
N GLU A 84 -3.28 10.33 -10.96
CA GLU A 84 -2.04 10.94 -10.46
C GLU A 84 -1.92 10.87 -8.93
N ILE A 85 -3.02 11.08 -8.21
CA ILE A 85 -3.05 10.98 -6.74
C ILE A 85 -2.75 9.54 -6.31
N VAL A 86 -3.41 8.57 -6.95
CA VAL A 86 -3.19 7.15 -6.66
C VAL A 86 -1.74 6.75 -6.93
N ARG A 87 -1.18 7.17 -8.07
CA ARG A 87 0.23 6.92 -8.42
C ARG A 87 1.19 7.54 -7.42
N TYR A 88 0.91 8.76 -6.98
CA TYR A 88 1.74 9.46 -6.00
C TYR A 88 1.81 8.66 -4.69
N GLU A 89 0.66 8.26 -4.15
CA GLU A 89 0.59 7.48 -2.91
C GLU A 89 1.28 6.12 -3.04
N ILE A 90 1.04 5.40 -4.14
CA ILE A 90 1.71 4.11 -4.39
C ILE A 90 3.23 4.31 -4.46
N LYS A 91 3.70 5.32 -5.20
CA LYS A 91 5.13 5.60 -5.34
C LYS A 91 5.81 5.91 -4.00
N ARG A 92 5.13 6.61 -3.10
CA ARG A 92 5.64 6.83 -1.73
C ARG A 92 5.84 5.52 -0.99
N ILE A 93 4.89 4.61 -1.08
CA ILE A 93 4.99 3.30 -0.44
C ILE A 93 6.08 2.46 -1.10
N GLU A 94 6.22 2.51 -2.43
CA GLU A 94 7.27 1.81 -3.18
C GLU A 94 8.69 2.22 -2.79
N THR A 95 8.90 3.42 -2.28
CA THR A 95 10.21 3.82 -1.73
C THR A 95 10.60 3.03 -0.48
N LEU A 96 9.64 2.44 0.20
CA LEU A 96 9.80 1.74 1.48
C LEU A 96 9.60 0.23 1.37
N VAL A 97 8.87 -0.24 0.35
CA VAL A 97 8.39 -1.61 0.14
C VAL A 97 8.70 -2.06 -1.28
N LEU A 98 9.02 -3.33 -1.46
CA LEU A 98 9.06 -3.94 -2.78
C LEU A 98 7.66 -4.43 -3.18
N ILE A 99 7.12 -3.92 -4.28
CA ILE A 99 5.88 -4.40 -4.89
C ILE A 99 6.25 -5.28 -6.09
N PHE A 100 5.90 -6.56 -6.01
CA PHE A 100 6.16 -7.53 -7.06
C PHE A 100 4.90 -7.74 -7.89
N ILE A 101 4.97 -7.42 -9.17
CA ILE A 101 3.89 -7.72 -10.13
C ILE A 101 4.07 -9.17 -10.61
N ILE A 102 3.12 -10.02 -10.30
CA ILE A 102 3.20 -11.47 -10.57
C ILE A 102 2.30 -11.98 -11.69
N ASN A 103 1.69 -11.08 -12.48
CA ASN A 103 0.93 -11.38 -13.72
C ASN A 103 0.17 -12.74 -13.68
N ASN A 104 -0.79 -12.88 -12.76
CA ASN A 104 -1.62 -14.09 -12.63
C ASN A 104 -0.91 -15.41 -12.27
N GLN A 105 0.35 -15.41 -11.90
CA GLN A 105 1.06 -16.63 -11.52
C GLN A 105 0.89 -16.93 -10.01
N SER A 106 -0.34 -17.21 -9.59
CA SER A 106 -0.65 -17.63 -8.21
C SER A 106 0.13 -18.88 -7.76
N GLU A 107 0.53 -19.74 -8.68
CA GLU A 107 1.36 -20.91 -8.40
C GLU A 107 2.77 -20.54 -7.91
N GLN A 108 3.34 -19.44 -8.37
CA GLN A 108 4.65 -18.98 -7.90
C GLN A 108 4.63 -18.51 -6.44
N ILE A 109 3.51 -17.95 -5.97
CA ILE A 109 3.35 -17.59 -4.56
C ILE A 109 3.37 -18.82 -3.68
N CYS A 110 2.70 -19.89 -4.10
CA CYS A 110 2.68 -21.16 -3.36
C CYS A 110 4.06 -21.82 -3.32
N HIS A 111 4.78 -21.84 -4.43
CA HIS A 111 6.12 -22.41 -4.51
C HIS A 111 7.14 -21.61 -3.69
N TRP A 112 7.02 -20.29 -3.69
CA TRP A 112 7.85 -19.40 -2.89
C TRP A 112 7.57 -19.53 -1.39
N LYS A 113 6.32 -19.82 -0.98
CA LYS A 113 5.91 -20.10 0.41
C LYS A 113 6.67 -21.28 1.02
N MET A 114 7.02 -22.28 0.21
CA MET A 114 7.72 -23.48 0.70
C MET A 114 9.23 -23.27 0.87
N SER A 115 9.83 -22.25 0.25
CA SER A 115 11.29 -22.06 0.26
C SER A 115 11.80 -21.17 1.40
N LYS A 116 10.94 -20.41 2.10
CA LYS A 116 11.36 -19.48 3.16
C LYS A 116 10.72 -19.76 4.52
N LYS A 117 11.40 -20.50 5.33
CA LYS A 117 11.01 -21.02 6.66
C LYS A 117 10.62 -19.97 7.73
N HIS A 118 10.74 -18.66 7.48
CA HIS A 118 10.61 -17.61 8.50
C HIS A 118 9.77 -16.40 8.06
N MET A 119 8.79 -16.59 7.16
CA MET A 119 7.96 -15.52 6.69
C MET A 119 6.49 -15.72 7.06
N MET A 120 5.87 -14.69 7.61
CA MET A 120 4.44 -14.66 7.88
C MET A 120 3.70 -14.20 6.60
N LEU A 121 2.64 -14.90 6.25
CA LEU A 121 1.83 -14.60 5.08
C LEU A 121 0.51 -13.97 5.53
N LEU A 122 0.20 -12.79 5.02
CA LEU A 122 -1.09 -12.15 5.17
C LEU A 122 -1.83 -12.19 3.85
N PHE A 123 -2.98 -12.86 3.82
CA PHE A 123 -3.90 -12.83 2.70
C PHE A 123 -4.95 -11.76 2.95
N TRP A 124 -5.22 -10.97 1.92
CA TRP A 124 -6.38 -10.11 1.86
C TRP A 124 -7.10 -10.34 0.54
N GLN A 125 -8.38 -10.74 0.64
CA GLN A 125 -9.30 -10.84 -0.51
C GLN A 125 -9.99 -9.50 -0.72
#